data_410a732635656b1d9e00906832e36cad
#
_entry.id   410a732635656b1d9e00906832e36cad
#
_cell.length_a   1.000
_cell.length_b   1.000
_cell.length_c   1.000
_cell.angle_alpha   90.00
_cell.angle_beta   90.00
_cell.angle_gamma   90.00
#
_symmetry.space_group_name_H-M   'P 1'
#
loop_
_entity.id
_entity.type
_entity.pdbx_description
1 polymer ?
#
loop_
_entity_poly.entity_id
_entity_poly.type
_entity_poly.pdbx_seq_one_letter_code
_entity_poly.pdbx_strand_id
1 'polypeptide(L)'
;MYSRDFHKSIENDEYPQAVRLAEYITSNIPCSTFLDFGCSTGLYLNEIKKRNNIIESVGYEFADDAVSAALCEDVIQFDLTQPLERKKKENTLGLCLEVLEHIDDANWLPVLTNISNLCDTIIFSAALPGQGGTGHINCRPKIDWIRRFHSLGWVIDLDQTKHMLEFMKSGYHMGWFTNNAMVLVKS
;
A
#
# COMPACT_ATOMS: atom_id res chain seq x y z
N MET A 1 -14.76 0.79 -14.57
CA MET A 1 -15.18 1.93 -13.74
C MET A 1 -16.02 1.35 -12.62
N TYR A 2 -15.58 1.52 -11.38
CA TYR A 2 -16.32 1.02 -10.23
C TYR A 2 -17.37 2.04 -9.80
N SER A 3 -18.51 1.61 -9.23
CA SER A 3 -19.51 2.54 -8.75
C SER A 3 -19.13 3.10 -7.37
N ARG A 4 -19.71 4.25 -7.00
CA ARG A 4 -19.56 4.83 -5.64
C ARG A 4 -20.00 3.85 -4.54
N ASP A 5 -21.03 3.04 -4.81
CA ASP A 5 -21.50 2.01 -3.87
C ASP A 5 -20.48 0.87 -3.72
N PHE A 6 -19.75 0.54 -4.77
CA PHE A 6 -18.65 -0.44 -4.71
C PHE A 6 -17.52 0.04 -3.79
N HIS A 7 -17.05 1.28 -3.95
CA HIS A 7 -16.03 1.85 -3.07
C HIS A 7 -16.50 1.89 -1.61
N LYS A 8 -17.75 2.28 -1.38
CA LYS A 8 -18.33 2.34 -0.03
C LYS A 8 -18.47 0.96 0.63
N SER A 9 -18.74 -0.08 -0.16
CA SER A 9 -18.76 -1.46 0.35
C SER A 9 -17.37 -1.91 0.78
N ILE A 10 -16.34 -1.67 -0.06
CA ILE A 10 -14.95 -2.00 0.29
C ILE A 10 -14.51 -1.22 1.54
N GLU A 11 -14.80 0.07 1.62
CA GLU A 11 -14.49 0.88 2.80
C GLU A 11 -15.09 0.29 4.09
N ASN A 12 -16.34 -0.13 4.05
CA ASN A 12 -17.00 -0.71 5.23
C ASN A 12 -16.33 -2.03 5.65
N ASP A 13 -15.98 -2.87 4.69
CA ASP A 13 -15.37 -4.18 4.95
C ASP A 13 -13.92 -4.03 5.45
N GLU A 14 -13.17 -3.06 4.90
CA GLU A 14 -11.76 -2.85 5.23
C GLU A 14 -11.53 -1.88 6.39
N TYR A 15 -12.52 -1.08 6.78
CA TYR A 15 -12.37 -0.07 7.83
C TYR A 15 -11.74 -0.59 9.12
N PRO A 16 -12.19 -1.72 9.70
CA PRO A 16 -11.55 -2.23 10.92
C PRO A 16 -10.08 -2.61 10.72
N GLN A 17 -9.74 -3.12 9.54
CA GLN A 17 -8.35 -3.42 9.19
C GLN A 17 -7.51 -2.14 9.04
N ALA A 18 -8.04 -1.10 8.40
CA ALA A 18 -7.35 0.17 8.21
C ALA A 18 -7.05 0.84 9.56
N VAL A 19 -8.02 0.87 10.48
CA VAL A 19 -7.84 1.37 11.85
C VAL A 19 -6.71 0.62 12.55
N ARG A 20 -6.73 -0.71 12.46
CA ARG A 20 -5.76 -1.56 13.13
C ARG A 20 -4.36 -1.47 12.53
N LEU A 21 -4.26 -1.40 11.20
CA LEU A 21 -2.97 -1.22 10.53
C LEU A 21 -2.38 0.15 10.85
N ALA A 22 -3.19 1.19 10.90
CA ALA A 22 -2.76 2.52 11.29
C ALA A 22 -2.26 2.57 12.75
N GLU A 23 -2.92 1.85 13.67
CA GLU A 23 -2.43 1.67 15.05
C GLU A 23 -1.07 0.98 15.08
N TYR A 24 -0.93 -0.11 14.32
CA TYR A 24 0.34 -0.84 14.22
C TYR A 24 1.46 0.06 13.71
N ILE A 25 1.25 0.74 12.59
CA ILE A 25 2.23 1.62 11.96
C ILE A 25 2.71 2.68 12.95
N THR A 26 1.79 3.43 13.54
CA THR A 26 2.14 4.55 14.41
C THR A 26 2.81 4.14 15.72
N SER A 27 2.63 2.89 16.14
CA SER A 27 3.25 2.35 17.36
C SER A 27 4.58 1.64 17.13
N ASN A 28 4.84 1.15 15.91
CA ASN A 28 5.93 0.19 15.65
C ASN A 28 6.87 0.58 14.50
N ILE A 29 6.47 1.51 13.63
CA ILE A 29 7.29 1.93 12.49
C ILE A 29 7.54 3.44 12.58
N PRO A 30 8.75 3.87 12.94
CA PRO A 30 9.08 5.29 12.95
C PRO A 30 8.99 5.87 11.54
N CYS A 31 8.03 6.77 11.33
CA CYS A 31 7.90 7.50 10.06
C CYS A 31 7.34 8.90 10.30
N SER A 32 7.80 9.86 9.51
CA SER A 32 7.31 11.24 9.50
C SER A 32 6.50 11.56 8.25
N THR A 33 6.72 10.79 7.20
CA THR A 33 6.03 10.91 5.91
C THR A 33 5.40 9.56 5.56
N PHE A 34 4.13 9.59 5.16
CA PHE A 34 3.38 8.40 4.74
C PHE A 34 2.90 8.57 3.30
N LEU A 35 3.23 7.62 2.44
CA LEU A 35 2.81 7.60 1.04
C LEU A 35 2.02 6.32 0.75
N ASP A 36 0.83 6.47 0.19
CA ASP A 36 -0.07 5.37 -0.15
C ASP A 36 -0.19 5.23 -1.68
N PHE A 37 0.36 4.17 -2.24
CA PHE A 37 0.43 3.94 -3.69
C PHE A 37 -0.70 3.01 -4.14
N GLY A 38 -1.66 3.55 -4.89
CA GLY A 38 -2.91 2.88 -5.23
C GLY A 38 -3.89 2.93 -4.06
N CYS A 39 -4.08 4.13 -3.50
CA CYS A 39 -4.78 4.34 -2.24
C CYS A 39 -6.31 4.21 -2.32
N SER A 40 -6.89 3.96 -3.50
CA SER A 40 -8.33 3.98 -3.72
C SER A 40 -8.94 5.30 -3.17
N THR A 41 -9.98 5.24 -2.35
CA THR A 41 -10.58 6.42 -1.71
C THR A 41 -9.75 7.01 -0.56
N GLY A 42 -8.56 6.46 -0.28
CA GLY A 42 -7.66 6.93 0.77
C GLY A 42 -8.06 6.49 2.18
N LEU A 43 -8.69 5.31 2.33
CA LEU A 43 -9.14 4.81 3.63
C LEU A 43 -7.98 4.66 4.63
N TYR A 44 -6.90 3.99 4.24
CA TYR A 44 -5.72 3.81 5.08
C TYR A 44 -5.02 5.13 5.36
N LEU A 45 -4.91 5.98 4.34
CA LEU A 45 -4.36 7.33 4.45
C LEU A 45 -5.12 8.17 5.49
N ASN A 46 -6.45 8.17 5.43
CA ASN A 46 -7.31 8.90 6.34
C ASN A 46 -7.20 8.39 7.79
N GLU A 47 -7.06 7.08 8.00
CA GLU A 47 -6.85 6.51 9.34
C GLU A 47 -5.48 6.84 9.91
N ILE A 48 -4.44 6.89 9.08
CA ILE A 48 -3.09 7.32 9.46
C ILE A 48 -3.09 8.80 9.87
N LYS A 49 -3.75 9.67 9.10
CA LYS A 49 -3.83 11.12 9.38
C LYS A 49 -4.46 11.46 10.74
N LYS A 50 -5.38 10.64 11.21
CA LYS A 50 -6.01 10.81 12.53
C LYS A 50 -5.03 10.65 13.70
N ARG A 51 -3.80 10.16 13.43
CA ARG A 51 -2.78 9.90 14.44
C ARG A 51 -1.67 10.94 14.32
N ASN A 52 -1.39 11.65 15.40
CA ASN A 52 -0.61 12.90 15.45
C ASN A 52 0.90 12.77 15.15
N ASN A 53 1.38 11.59 14.76
CA ASN A 53 2.83 11.35 14.55
C ASN A 53 3.26 11.53 13.08
N ILE A 54 2.34 11.69 12.15
CA ILE A 54 2.63 11.84 10.72
C ILE A 54 2.53 13.32 10.34
N ILE A 55 3.65 13.87 9.85
CA ILE A 55 3.78 15.28 9.47
C ILE A 55 3.19 15.50 8.08
N GLU A 56 3.35 14.52 7.20
CA GLU A 56 2.89 14.57 5.83
C GLU A 56 2.36 13.22 5.37
N SER A 57 1.22 13.25 4.71
CA SER A 57 0.63 12.05 4.09
C SER A 57 0.11 12.39 2.69
N VAL A 58 0.33 11.49 1.72
CA VAL A 58 -0.18 11.63 0.35
C VAL A 58 -0.55 10.26 -0.19
N GLY A 59 -1.73 10.17 -0.80
CA GLY A 59 -2.19 8.99 -1.54
C GLY A 59 -2.19 9.25 -3.05
N TYR A 60 -1.76 8.26 -3.82
CA TYR A 60 -1.77 8.28 -5.28
C TYR A 60 -2.75 7.24 -5.80
N GLU A 61 -3.68 7.67 -6.64
CA GLU A 61 -4.71 6.81 -7.20
C GLU A 61 -4.93 7.13 -8.68
N PHE A 62 -5.07 6.10 -9.50
CA PHE A 62 -5.30 6.26 -10.94
C PHE A 62 -6.78 6.45 -11.28
N ALA A 63 -7.67 5.75 -10.58
CA ALA A 63 -9.10 5.68 -10.90
C ALA A 63 -9.82 6.97 -10.50
N ASP A 64 -10.36 7.67 -11.50
CA ASP A 64 -11.07 8.93 -11.34
C ASP A 64 -12.29 8.85 -10.40
N ASP A 65 -13.01 7.73 -10.44
CA ASP A 65 -14.15 7.47 -9.56
C ASP A 65 -13.74 7.28 -8.09
N ALA A 66 -12.58 6.67 -7.82
CA ALA A 66 -12.03 6.55 -6.47
C ALA A 66 -11.54 7.91 -5.95
N VAL A 67 -10.80 8.67 -6.76
CA VAL A 67 -10.36 10.03 -6.42
C VAL A 67 -11.55 10.95 -6.14
N SER A 68 -12.60 10.87 -6.97
CA SER A 68 -13.83 11.67 -6.77
C SER A 68 -14.60 11.29 -5.51
N ALA A 69 -14.39 10.10 -4.96
CA ALA A 69 -14.96 9.61 -3.71
C ALA A 69 -13.99 9.70 -2.52
N ALA A 70 -12.87 10.39 -2.67
CA ALA A 70 -11.81 10.43 -1.67
C ALA A 70 -12.29 10.88 -0.28
N LEU A 71 -11.82 10.20 0.75
CA LEU A 71 -12.12 10.46 2.16
C LEU A 71 -11.30 11.61 2.75
N CYS A 72 -10.24 12.04 2.05
CA CYS A 72 -9.40 13.18 2.45
C CYS A 72 -8.82 13.89 1.23
N GLU A 73 -8.39 15.14 1.42
CA GLU A 73 -7.85 16.02 0.38
C GLU A 73 -6.45 15.64 -0.13
N ASP A 74 -5.76 14.72 0.56
CA ASP A 74 -4.39 14.32 0.20
C ASP A 74 -4.35 13.17 -0.83
N VAL A 75 -5.49 12.75 -1.35
CA VAL A 75 -5.57 11.80 -2.47
C VAL A 75 -5.36 12.57 -3.78
N ILE A 76 -4.34 12.19 -4.52
CA ILE A 76 -3.94 12.80 -5.79
C ILE A 76 -4.16 11.80 -6.92
N GLN A 77 -4.81 12.25 -8.00
CA GLN A 77 -4.92 11.41 -9.20
C GLN A 77 -3.56 11.29 -9.87
N PHE A 78 -3.06 10.05 -9.98
CA PHE A 78 -1.76 9.80 -10.57
C PHE A 78 -1.65 8.38 -11.13
N ASP A 79 -1.07 8.25 -12.32
CA ASP A 79 -0.70 6.97 -12.93
C ASP A 79 0.70 6.54 -12.46
N LEU A 80 0.74 5.52 -11.60
CA LEU A 80 1.99 5.01 -11.02
C LEU A 80 2.96 4.43 -12.06
N THR A 81 2.52 4.17 -13.28
CA THR A 81 3.40 3.74 -14.38
C THR A 81 4.21 4.91 -14.97
N GLN A 82 3.85 6.15 -14.63
CA GLN A 82 4.58 7.36 -15.01
C GLN A 82 5.61 7.74 -13.93
N PRO A 83 6.70 8.42 -14.29
CA PRO A 83 7.68 8.92 -13.32
C PRO A 83 7.03 9.88 -12.32
N LEU A 84 7.16 9.60 -11.03
CA LEU A 84 6.64 10.44 -9.96
C LEU A 84 7.72 11.44 -9.51
N GLU A 85 7.57 12.70 -9.93
CA GLU A 85 8.47 13.77 -9.56
C GLU A 85 8.13 14.29 -8.16
N ARG A 86 8.77 13.74 -7.16
CA ARG A 86 8.67 14.16 -5.76
C ARG A 86 10.03 14.08 -5.10
N LYS A 87 10.36 15.06 -4.27
CA LYS A 87 11.58 15.00 -3.46
C LYS A 87 11.41 14.00 -2.32
N LYS A 88 12.30 13.03 -2.24
CA LYS A 88 12.37 12.09 -1.11
C LYS A 88 12.54 12.85 0.21
N LYS A 89 11.83 12.40 1.23
CA LYS A 89 12.00 12.81 2.63
C LYS A 89 12.54 11.65 3.45
N GLU A 90 13.26 11.96 4.51
CA GLU A 90 13.74 10.95 5.45
C GLU A 90 12.57 10.34 6.24
N ASN A 91 12.73 9.11 6.67
CA ASN A 91 11.72 8.34 7.40
C ASN A 91 10.37 8.29 6.67
N THR A 92 10.41 8.02 5.36
CA THR A 92 9.22 7.84 4.54
C THR A 92 8.80 6.37 4.54
N LEU A 93 7.59 6.11 5.05
CA LEU A 93 6.90 4.82 4.94
C LEU A 93 5.99 4.83 3.72
N GLY A 94 6.13 3.84 2.87
CA GLY A 94 5.19 3.53 1.79
C GLY A 94 4.15 2.49 2.20
N LEU A 95 2.95 2.60 1.67
CA LEU A 95 1.94 1.55 1.63
C LEU A 95 1.62 1.25 0.16
N CYS A 96 1.52 -0.01 -0.21
CA CYS A 96 1.07 -0.44 -1.54
C CYS A 96 0.40 -1.81 -1.38
N LEU A 97 -0.93 -1.81 -1.27
CA LEU A 97 -1.72 -2.99 -0.93
C LEU A 97 -2.64 -3.37 -2.08
N GLU A 98 -2.46 -4.59 -2.63
CA GLU A 98 -3.31 -5.16 -3.69
C GLU A 98 -3.42 -4.22 -4.91
N VAL A 99 -2.27 -3.78 -5.46
CA VAL A 99 -2.19 -2.83 -6.58
C VAL A 99 -1.51 -3.45 -7.80
N LEU A 100 -0.36 -4.13 -7.60
CA LEU A 100 0.49 -4.58 -8.71
C LEU A 100 -0.14 -5.68 -9.55
N GLU A 101 -1.13 -6.39 -9.03
CA GLU A 101 -1.95 -7.37 -9.78
C GLU A 101 -2.86 -6.73 -10.82
N HIS A 102 -3.14 -5.43 -10.69
CA HIS A 102 -3.92 -4.66 -11.66
C HIS A 102 -3.07 -4.01 -12.76
N ILE A 103 -1.76 -4.04 -12.59
CA ILE A 103 -0.80 -3.39 -13.51
C ILE A 103 -0.20 -4.45 -14.44
N ASP A 104 -0.16 -4.13 -15.74
CA ASP A 104 0.49 -4.99 -16.73
C ASP A 104 1.93 -5.29 -16.33
N ASP A 105 2.35 -6.53 -16.52
CA ASP A 105 3.67 -6.99 -16.13
C ASP A 105 4.83 -6.20 -16.78
N ALA A 106 4.63 -5.60 -17.93
CA ALA A 106 5.63 -4.74 -18.56
C ALA A 106 5.88 -3.45 -17.76
N ASN A 107 4.95 -3.05 -16.88
CA ASN A 107 4.96 -1.77 -16.17
C ASN A 107 5.32 -1.88 -14.67
N TRP A 108 5.68 -3.06 -14.16
CA TRP A 108 6.04 -3.20 -12.74
C TRP A 108 7.26 -2.34 -12.34
N LEU A 109 8.23 -2.21 -13.26
CA LEU A 109 9.50 -1.52 -12.96
C LEU A 109 9.32 -0.01 -12.70
N PRO A 110 8.58 0.77 -13.51
CA PRO A 110 8.24 2.15 -13.19
C PRO A 110 7.59 2.30 -11.83
N VAL A 111 6.60 1.46 -11.49
CA VAL A 111 5.89 1.54 -10.20
C VAL A 111 6.84 1.31 -9.02
N LEU A 112 7.60 0.22 -9.05
CA LEU A 112 8.57 -0.06 -7.98
C LEU A 112 9.71 0.97 -7.94
N THR A 113 10.06 1.60 -9.07
CA THR A 113 11.03 2.69 -9.11
C THR A 113 10.50 3.94 -8.38
N ASN A 114 9.23 4.31 -8.59
CA ASN A 114 8.60 5.40 -7.86
C ASN A 114 8.63 5.16 -6.35
N ILE A 115 8.21 3.97 -5.92
CA ILE A 115 8.28 3.55 -4.51
C ILE A 115 9.72 3.64 -4.00
N SER A 116 10.65 3.07 -4.77
CA SER A 116 12.06 2.97 -4.40
C SER A 116 12.74 4.33 -4.24
N ASN A 117 12.36 5.30 -5.06
CA ASN A 117 12.92 6.64 -5.02
C ASN A 117 12.40 7.46 -3.83
N LEU A 118 11.27 7.11 -3.26
CA LEU A 118 10.57 7.94 -2.27
C LEU A 118 10.55 7.34 -0.87
N CYS A 119 10.62 6.01 -0.73
CA CYS A 119 10.43 5.34 0.55
C CYS A 119 11.73 4.77 1.11
N ASP A 120 11.79 4.63 2.44
CA ASP A 120 12.84 3.92 3.19
C ASP A 120 12.33 2.55 3.64
N THR A 121 11.03 2.47 3.93
CA THR A 121 10.30 1.25 4.32
C THR A 121 9.01 1.18 3.52
N ILE A 122 8.56 0.00 3.17
CA ILE A 122 7.24 -0.21 2.55
C ILE A 122 6.54 -1.42 3.16
N ILE A 123 5.23 -1.27 3.40
CA ILE A 123 4.32 -2.38 3.60
C ILE A 123 3.69 -2.67 2.25
N PHE A 124 3.93 -3.87 1.75
CA PHE A 124 3.54 -4.29 0.41
C PHE A 124 2.71 -5.56 0.43
N SER A 125 1.67 -5.59 -0.40
CA SER A 125 0.98 -6.82 -0.78
C SER A 125 0.58 -6.78 -2.26
N ALA A 126 0.40 -7.95 -2.85
CA ALA A 126 -0.22 -8.12 -4.16
C ALA A 126 -0.89 -9.50 -4.22
N ALA A 127 -1.95 -9.62 -5.00
CA ALA A 127 -2.73 -10.85 -5.11
C ALA A 127 -1.89 -12.04 -5.57
N LEU A 128 -2.05 -13.16 -4.88
CA LEU A 128 -1.40 -14.42 -5.21
C LEU A 128 -2.09 -15.13 -6.38
N PRO A 129 -1.39 -16.01 -7.12
CA PRO A 129 -2.00 -16.84 -8.13
C PRO A 129 -3.22 -17.60 -7.61
N GLY A 130 -4.35 -17.46 -8.30
CA GLY A 130 -5.63 -18.05 -7.89
C GLY A 130 -6.47 -17.21 -6.95
N GLN A 131 -5.96 -16.08 -6.46
CA GLN A 131 -6.78 -15.10 -5.73
C GLN A 131 -7.69 -14.38 -6.72
N GLY A 132 -9.00 -14.54 -6.56
CA GLY A 132 -10.00 -13.86 -7.36
C GLY A 132 -10.01 -12.35 -7.08
N GLY A 133 -10.43 -11.58 -8.07
CA GLY A 133 -10.59 -10.11 -7.96
C GLY A 133 -10.87 -9.51 -9.33
N THR A 134 -11.61 -8.41 -9.36
CA THR A 134 -11.92 -7.71 -10.61
C THR A 134 -10.67 -7.00 -11.11
N GLY A 135 -10.27 -7.26 -12.36
CA GLY A 135 -9.10 -6.60 -12.96
C GLY A 135 -7.75 -7.19 -12.55
N HIS A 136 -7.72 -8.36 -11.90
CA HIS A 136 -6.47 -9.06 -11.61
C HIS A 136 -5.90 -9.66 -12.89
N ILE A 137 -4.87 -9.04 -13.44
CA ILE A 137 -4.19 -9.45 -14.69
C ILE A 137 -2.76 -9.95 -14.45
N ASN A 138 -2.20 -9.70 -13.26
CA ASN A 138 -0.78 -9.96 -12.94
C ASN A 138 -0.59 -10.54 -11.54
N CYS A 139 -1.40 -11.55 -11.16
CA CYS A 139 -1.20 -12.26 -9.90
C CYS A 139 0.09 -13.07 -9.92
N ARG A 140 0.98 -12.87 -8.93
CA ARG A 140 2.28 -13.50 -8.86
C ARG A 140 2.57 -14.10 -7.49
N PRO A 141 3.38 -15.18 -7.44
CA PRO A 141 3.92 -15.66 -6.18
C PRO A 141 4.69 -14.56 -5.44
N LYS A 142 4.55 -14.50 -4.12
CA LYS A 142 5.24 -13.52 -3.27
C LYS A 142 6.75 -13.43 -3.55
N ILE A 143 7.39 -14.58 -3.84
CA ILE A 143 8.82 -14.64 -4.13
C ILE A 143 9.21 -13.83 -5.37
N ASP A 144 8.32 -13.68 -6.36
CA ASP A 144 8.62 -12.91 -7.56
C ASP A 144 8.64 -11.41 -7.23
N TRP A 145 7.75 -10.94 -6.37
CA TRP A 145 7.78 -9.57 -5.88
C TRP A 145 9.02 -9.31 -5.03
N ILE A 146 9.39 -10.23 -4.14
CA ILE A 146 10.64 -10.13 -3.34
C ILE A 146 11.85 -9.99 -4.25
N ARG A 147 11.96 -10.78 -5.32
CA ARG A 147 13.08 -10.71 -6.29
C ARG A 147 13.11 -9.36 -7.03
N ARG A 148 11.95 -8.82 -7.41
CA ARG A 148 11.83 -7.52 -8.07
C ARG A 148 12.27 -6.39 -7.14
N PHE A 149 11.79 -6.39 -5.91
CA PHE A 149 12.24 -5.44 -4.90
C PHE A 149 13.75 -5.57 -4.61
N HIS A 150 14.25 -6.79 -4.51
CA HIS A 150 15.68 -7.04 -4.30
C HIS A 150 16.55 -6.48 -5.43
N SER A 151 16.10 -6.54 -6.69
CA SER A 151 16.81 -5.95 -7.82
C SER A 151 16.92 -4.41 -7.74
N LEU A 152 16.12 -3.77 -6.89
CA LEU A 152 16.13 -2.33 -6.61
C LEU A 152 16.76 -1.99 -5.25
N GLY A 153 17.47 -2.93 -4.62
CA GLY A 153 18.18 -2.71 -3.35
C GLY A 153 17.27 -2.79 -2.11
N TRP A 154 16.21 -3.58 -2.17
CA TRP A 154 15.31 -3.81 -1.03
C TRP A 154 15.48 -5.23 -0.49
N VAL A 155 15.28 -5.37 0.80
CA VAL A 155 15.25 -6.67 1.49
C VAL A 155 13.98 -6.77 2.32
N ILE A 156 13.47 -8.00 2.45
CA ILE A 156 12.35 -8.23 3.36
C ILE A 156 12.84 -8.15 4.81
N ASP A 157 12.15 -7.37 5.63
CA ASP A 157 12.29 -7.40 7.08
C ASP A 157 11.38 -8.49 7.63
N LEU A 158 11.95 -9.66 7.88
CA LEU A 158 11.21 -10.83 8.35
C LEU A 158 10.65 -10.64 9.77
N ASP A 159 11.40 -10.00 10.65
CA ASP A 159 10.99 -9.79 12.04
C ASP A 159 9.83 -8.78 12.10
N GLN A 160 9.95 -7.67 11.42
CA GLN A 160 8.89 -6.66 11.33
C GLN A 160 7.66 -7.22 10.61
N THR A 161 7.85 -8.00 9.53
CA THR A 161 6.76 -8.68 8.83
C THR A 161 6.00 -9.62 9.77
N LYS A 162 6.72 -10.48 10.47
CA LYS A 162 6.12 -11.42 11.43
C LYS A 162 5.36 -10.69 12.54
N HIS A 163 5.98 -9.70 13.16
CA HIS A 163 5.36 -8.90 14.21
C HIS A 163 4.08 -8.20 13.73
N MET A 164 4.11 -7.59 12.53
CA MET A 164 2.93 -6.98 11.92
C MET A 164 1.80 -8.00 11.72
N LEU A 165 2.11 -9.14 11.12
CA LEU A 165 1.10 -10.17 10.84
C LEU A 165 0.52 -10.79 12.12
N GLU A 166 1.30 -10.99 13.16
CA GLU A 166 0.84 -11.45 14.46
C GLU A 166 -0.09 -10.42 15.12
N PHE A 167 0.30 -9.14 15.09
CA PHE A 167 -0.55 -8.06 15.58
C PHE A 167 -1.88 -8.01 14.82
N MET A 168 -1.86 -8.07 13.49
CA MET A 168 -3.08 -8.05 12.68
C MET A 168 -3.97 -9.26 12.98
N LYS A 169 -3.41 -10.47 13.09
CA LYS A 169 -4.13 -11.70 13.39
C LYS A 169 -4.75 -11.72 14.80
N SER A 170 -4.24 -10.97 15.75
CA SER A 170 -4.82 -10.88 17.10
C SER A 170 -6.12 -10.08 17.17
N GLY A 171 -6.59 -9.51 16.05
CA GLY A 171 -7.86 -8.79 15.92
C GLY A 171 -8.46 -8.96 14.54
N TYR A 172 -9.26 -7.98 14.10
CA TYR A 172 -9.86 -8.01 12.76
C TYR A 172 -8.79 -7.86 11.69
N HIS A 173 -8.86 -8.70 10.67
CA HIS A 173 -7.99 -8.63 9.49
C HIS A 173 -8.67 -9.32 8.30
N MET A 174 -8.37 -8.84 7.10
CA MET A 174 -8.73 -9.52 5.86
C MET A 174 -7.73 -10.64 5.59
N GLY A 175 -8.24 -11.80 5.11
CA GLY A 175 -7.39 -12.96 4.82
C GLY A 175 -6.30 -12.66 3.78
N TRP A 176 -6.60 -11.86 2.77
CA TRP A 176 -5.62 -11.44 1.77
C TRP A 176 -4.45 -10.70 2.41
N PHE A 177 -4.69 -9.78 3.37
CA PHE A 177 -3.62 -9.04 4.02
C PHE A 177 -2.65 -9.98 4.74
N THR A 178 -3.16 -10.85 5.61
CA THR A 178 -2.29 -11.75 6.39
C THR A 178 -1.59 -12.83 5.56
N ASN A 179 -2.11 -13.12 4.37
CA ASN A 179 -1.47 -14.05 3.44
C ASN A 179 -0.42 -13.36 2.55
N ASN A 180 -0.67 -12.12 2.13
CA ASN A 180 0.10 -11.46 1.08
C ASN A 180 1.09 -10.42 1.63
N ALA A 181 0.75 -9.73 2.73
CA ALA A 181 1.52 -8.58 3.20
C ALA A 181 2.93 -8.95 3.69
N MET A 182 3.84 -8.03 3.47
CA MET A 182 5.23 -8.06 3.94
C MET A 182 5.77 -6.65 4.13
N VAL A 183 6.75 -6.52 5.01
CA VAL A 183 7.52 -5.30 5.20
C VAL A 183 8.85 -5.43 4.48
N LEU A 184 9.20 -4.44 3.66
CA LEU A 184 10.50 -4.37 3.01
C LEU A 184 11.19 -3.06 3.40
N VAL A 185 12.51 -3.12 3.50
CA VAL A 185 13.37 -1.98 3.84
C VAL A 185 14.51 -1.88 2.82
N LYS A 186 15.04 -0.68 2.65
CA LYS A 186 16.24 -0.48 1.82
C LYS A 186 17.45 -1.09 2.50
N SER A 187 18.22 -1.84 1.71
CA SER A 187 19.49 -2.44 2.12
C SER A 187 20.64 -1.42 2.18
#